data_e51c044911ac89c778d293bacc1c4a47
#
_entry.id   e51c044911ac89c778d293bacc1c4a47
#
_cell.length_a   1.000
_cell.length_b   1.000
_cell.length_c   1.000
_cell.angle_alpha   90.00
_cell.angle_beta   90.00
_cell.angle_gamma   90.00
#
_symmetry.space_group_name_H-M   'P 1'
#
loop_
_entity.id
_entity.type
_entity.pdbx_description
1 polymer ?
#
loop_
_entity_poly.entity_id
_entity_poly.type
_entity_poly.pdbx_seq_one_letter_code
_entity_poly.pdbx_strand_id
1 'polypeptide(L)'
;IRDRMGAVSPVDIVDEEFMKKVKKNIVERTINGISSEKINYKGFVFAGLMNVNGEPYVIEYNVRMGDPETQAVIPRLKNDLAEIILMCLDGDLGKVSPEFNKGYSTTVILASNGYPENYNKGKKISNIYDDKNSLVFHAGTKFEGEDIISNGGRVLACTGFGSSLNEAIENSYRKVDEILWTDKYFRKDIGKDLI
;
A
#
# COMPACT_ATOMS: atom_id res chain seq x y z
N ILE A 1 -8.81 -13.20 -6.05
CA ILE A 1 -7.58 -12.99 -5.23
C ILE A 1 -6.50 -12.24 -6.03
N ARG A 2 -6.89 -11.61 -7.15
CA ARG A 2 -5.96 -10.75 -7.92
C ARG A 2 -5.85 -9.32 -7.34
N ASP A 3 -6.62 -9.00 -6.30
CA ASP A 3 -6.89 -7.64 -5.86
C ASP A 3 -5.82 -7.04 -4.94
N ARG A 4 -4.84 -7.82 -4.48
CA ARG A 4 -3.76 -7.37 -3.58
C ARG A 4 -2.39 -7.45 -4.24
N MET A 5 -2.33 -7.14 -5.54
CA MET A 5 -1.09 -7.23 -6.32
C MET A 5 -0.49 -5.88 -6.69
N GLY A 6 -1.09 -4.79 -6.23
CA GLY A 6 -0.57 -3.45 -6.42
C GLY A 6 -1.47 -2.38 -5.81
N ALA A 7 -0.94 -1.18 -5.70
CA ALA A 7 -1.64 0.00 -5.20
C ALA A 7 -1.10 1.27 -5.86
N VAL A 8 -1.94 2.30 -5.93
CA VAL A 8 -1.60 3.65 -6.42
C VAL A 8 -1.99 4.67 -5.37
N SER A 9 -1.20 5.72 -5.19
CA SER A 9 -1.51 6.82 -4.30
C SER A 9 -0.93 8.16 -4.83
N PRO A 10 -1.72 9.26 -4.89
CA PRO A 10 -3.18 9.31 -4.78
C PRO A 10 -3.88 8.73 -6.01
N VAL A 11 -5.21 8.70 -6.00
CA VAL A 11 -6.02 8.38 -7.18
C VAL A 11 -6.90 9.59 -7.53
N ASP A 12 -6.80 10.09 -8.75
CA ASP A 12 -7.46 11.32 -9.19
C ASP A 12 -8.97 11.15 -9.44
N ILE A 13 -9.43 9.90 -9.55
CA ILE A 13 -10.87 9.58 -9.65
C ILE A 13 -11.65 9.82 -8.35
N VAL A 14 -10.95 10.11 -7.25
CA VAL A 14 -11.54 10.41 -5.94
C VAL A 14 -11.54 11.93 -5.76
N ASP A 15 -12.64 12.56 -6.09
CA ASP A 15 -12.82 14.01 -5.97
C ASP A 15 -13.18 14.45 -4.52
N GLU A 16 -13.23 15.76 -4.31
CA GLU A 16 -13.58 16.31 -3.00
C GLU A 16 -15.01 15.99 -2.57
N GLU A 17 -15.95 15.88 -3.50
CA GLU A 17 -17.34 15.55 -3.18
C GLU A 17 -17.48 14.13 -2.68
N PHE A 18 -16.83 13.18 -3.37
CA PHE A 18 -16.76 11.80 -2.93
C PHE A 18 -16.09 11.67 -1.56
N MET A 19 -14.96 12.39 -1.33
CA MET A 19 -14.29 12.40 -0.04
C MET A 19 -15.12 12.98 1.09
N LYS A 20 -15.95 14.01 0.84
CA LYS A 20 -16.92 14.52 1.82
C LYS A 20 -17.93 13.44 2.23
N LYS A 21 -18.44 12.67 1.24
CA LYS A 21 -19.36 11.55 1.52
C LYS A 21 -18.66 10.46 2.33
N VAL A 22 -17.44 10.08 1.95
CA VAL A 22 -16.63 9.09 2.70
C VAL A 22 -16.44 9.55 4.14
N LYS A 23 -16.01 10.80 4.35
CA LYS A 23 -15.79 11.35 5.69
C LYS A 23 -17.08 11.28 6.53
N LYS A 24 -18.17 11.82 6.02
CA LYS A 24 -19.45 11.95 6.75
C LYS A 24 -20.12 10.58 6.97
N ASN A 25 -20.22 9.77 5.92
CA ASN A 25 -21.06 8.57 5.93
C ASN A 25 -20.33 7.33 6.43
N ILE A 26 -18.97 7.32 6.37
CA ILE A 26 -18.19 6.16 6.74
C ILE A 26 -17.25 6.48 7.92
N VAL A 27 -16.31 7.44 7.75
CA VAL A 27 -15.29 7.70 8.77
C VAL A 27 -15.91 8.16 10.09
N GLU A 28 -16.71 9.22 10.06
CA GLU A 28 -17.34 9.77 11.27
C GLU A 28 -18.27 8.77 11.94
N ARG A 29 -19.04 8.02 11.16
CA ARG A 29 -19.95 6.98 11.71
C ARG A 29 -19.17 5.83 12.34
N THR A 30 -18.06 5.41 11.73
CA THR A 30 -17.20 4.35 12.27
C THR A 30 -16.55 4.79 13.59
N ILE A 31 -15.99 6.01 13.64
CA ILE A 31 -15.39 6.56 14.86
C ILE A 31 -16.43 6.70 15.98
N ASN A 32 -17.61 7.24 15.66
CA ASN A 32 -18.69 7.39 16.62
C ASN A 32 -19.20 6.02 17.11
N GLY A 33 -19.29 5.02 16.24
CA GLY A 33 -19.63 3.65 16.59
C GLY A 33 -18.63 3.04 17.57
N ILE A 34 -17.33 3.11 17.26
CA ILE A 34 -16.25 2.64 18.15
C ILE A 34 -16.36 3.30 19.53
N SER A 35 -16.61 4.61 19.57
CA SER A 35 -16.76 5.36 20.81
C SER A 35 -18.02 4.97 21.59
N SER A 36 -19.18 4.84 20.92
CA SER A 36 -20.46 4.50 21.56
C SER A 36 -20.46 3.09 22.15
N GLU A 37 -19.79 2.15 21.48
CA GLU A 37 -19.60 0.78 21.95
C GLU A 37 -18.49 0.67 23.02
N LYS A 38 -17.86 1.79 23.40
CA LYS A 38 -16.76 1.86 24.38
C LYS A 38 -15.59 0.95 24.04
N ILE A 39 -15.32 0.77 22.74
CA ILE A 39 -14.19 -0.02 22.28
C ILE A 39 -12.93 0.81 22.50
N ASN A 40 -12.04 0.33 23.35
CA ASN A 40 -10.74 0.96 23.59
C ASN A 40 -9.76 0.56 22.48
N TYR A 41 -9.78 1.29 21.38
CA TYR A 41 -8.91 1.06 20.22
C TYR A 41 -8.08 2.30 19.90
N LYS A 42 -6.78 2.11 19.74
CA LYS A 42 -5.83 3.10 19.22
C LYS A 42 -5.01 2.47 18.11
N GLY A 43 -4.99 3.07 16.92
CA GLY A 43 -4.27 2.51 15.78
C GLY A 43 -4.93 2.89 14.44
N PHE A 44 -4.62 2.12 13.42
CA PHE A 44 -5.12 2.34 12.06
C PHE A 44 -6.41 1.55 11.81
N VAL A 45 -7.39 2.22 11.23
CA VAL A 45 -8.56 1.57 10.63
C VAL A 45 -8.49 1.80 9.13
N PHE A 46 -8.28 0.74 8.38
CA PHE A 46 -8.36 0.75 6.92
C PHE A 46 -9.78 0.38 6.50
N ALA A 47 -10.39 1.19 5.65
CA ALA A 47 -11.67 0.92 5.03
C ALA A 47 -11.47 0.65 3.54
N GLY A 48 -11.74 -0.57 3.10
CA GLY A 48 -11.87 -0.90 1.69
C GLY A 48 -13.20 -0.40 1.15
N LEU A 49 -13.16 0.47 0.15
CA LEU A 49 -14.35 1.13 -0.39
C LEU A 49 -14.55 0.78 -1.86
N MET A 50 -15.81 0.70 -2.26
CA MET A 50 -16.25 0.68 -3.67
C MET A 50 -16.95 1.99 -3.99
N ASN A 51 -16.54 2.64 -5.08
CA ASN A 51 -17.31 3.75 -5.66
C ASN A 51 -18.37 3.19 -6.62
N VAL A 52 -19.62 3.39 -6.28
CA VAL A 52 -20.74 2.98 -7.14
C VAL A 52 -21.53 4.24 -7.52
N ASN A 53 -21.33 4.73 -8.72
CA ASN A 53 -21.99 5.93 -9.24
C ASN A 53 -21.84 7.17 -8.34
N GLY A 54 -20.67 7.39 -7.78
CA GLY A 54 -20.38 8.52 -6.90
C GLY A 54 -20.80 8.31 -5.43
N GLU A 55 -21.27 7.10 -5.06
CA GLU A 55 -21.59 6.75 -3.68
C GLU A 55 -20.58 5.75 -3.13
N PRO A 56 -19.98 6.01 -1.93
CA PRO A 56 -19.04 5.12 -1.31
C PRO A 56 -19.73 3.98 -0.55
N TYR A 57 -19.36 2.75 -0.86
CA TYR A 57 -19.80 1.54 -0.14
C TYR A 57 -18.60 0.87 0.52
N VAL A 58 -18.76 0.48 1.79
CA VAL A 58 -17.74 -0.27 2.52
C VAL A 58 -17.79 -1.73 2.11
N ILE A 59 -16.63 -2.27 1.69
CA ILE A 59 -16.45 -3.69 1.39
C ILE A 59 -15.92 -4.41 2.62
N GLU A 60 -14.87 -3.85 3.25
CA GLU A 60 -14.24 -4.43 4.43
C GLU A 60 -13.62 -3.36 5.32
N TYR A 61 -13.46 -3.70 6.60
CA TYR A 61 -12.59 -2.99 7.53
C TYR A 61 -11.41 -3.87 7.94
N ASN A 62 -10.25 -3.25 8.08
CA ASN A 62 -9.08 -3.89 8.68
C ASN A 62 -8.54 -3.00 9.80
N VAL A 63 -8.20 -3.59 10.96
CA VAL A 63 -7.62 -2.89 12.12
C VAL A 63 -6.09 -2.78 11.99
N ARG A 64 -5.63 -2.48 10.83
CA ARG A 64 -4.25 -2.25 10.41
C ARG A 64 -4.24 -1.49 9.10
N MET A 65 -3.08 -1.03 8.67
CA MET A 65 -2.95 -0.46 7.34
C MET A 65 -3.17 -1.51 6.24
N GLY A 66 -3.56 -1.07 5.05
CA GLY A 66 -3.72 -1.92 3.88
C GLY A 66 -2.39 -2.54 3.42
N ASP A 67 -2.45 -3.65 2.73
CA ASP A 67 -1.33 -4.32 2.10
C ASP A 67 -1.75 -4.81 0.70
N PRO A 68 -1.30 -4.12 -0.37
CA PRO A 68 -0.05 -3.33 -0.50
C PRO A 68 -0.19 -1.80 -0.39
N GLU A 69 -1.28 -1.25 0.13
CA GLU A 69 -1.50 0.20 0.16
C GLU A 69 -0.50 0.93 1.06
N THR A 70 -0.05 0.30 2.14
CA THR A 70 0.98 0.85 3.05
C THR A 70 2.25 1.24 2.28
N GLN A 71 2.71 0.37 1.38
CA GLN A 71 3.91 0.55 0.60
C GLN A 71 3.79 1.69 -0.43
N ALA A 72 2.55 2.06 -0.80
CA ALA A 72 2.29 3.22 -1.64
C ALA A 72 2.10 4.52 -0.84
N VAL A 73 1.46 4.46 0.34
CA VAL A 73 1.05 5.66 1.11
C VAL A 73 2.16 6.17 2.02
N ILE A 74 2.77 5.29 2.82
CA ILE A 74 3.74 5.70 3.86
C ILE A 74 4.97 6.40 3.29
N PRO A 75 5.58 5.98 2.17
CA PRO A 75 6.73 6.70 1.62
C PRO A 75 6.43 8.13 1.15
N ARG A 76 5.16 8.48 0.97
CA ARG A 76 4.73 9.84 0.64
C ARG A 76 4.51 10.71 1.88
N LEU A 77 4.37 10.11 3.06
CA LEU A 77 4.18 10.84 4.32
C LEU A 77 5.44 11.65 4.64
N LYS A 78 5.27 12.96 4.93
CA LYS A 78 6.37 13.84 5.34
C LYS A 78 6.61 13.84 6.84
N ASN A 79 5.54 13.64 7.61
CA ASN A 79 5.61 13.61 9.06
C ASN A 79 6.35 12.34 9.51
N ASP A 80 7.01 12.43 10.66
CA ASP A 80 7.55 11.24 11.32
C ASP A 80 6.40 10.33 11.78
N LEU A 81 6.37 9.10 11.26
CA LEU A 81 5.32 8.14 11.58
C LEU A 81 5.36 7.73 13.06
N ALA A 82 6.55 7.68 13.68
CA ALA A 82 6.68 7.33 15.09
C ALA A 82 6.07 8.42 15.97
N GLU A 83 6.27 9.71 15.65
CA GLU A 83 5.61 10.83 16.34
C GLU A 83 4.09 10.73 16.23
N ILE A 84 3.55 10.49 15.03
CA ILE A 84 2.09 10.32 14.83
C ILE A 84 1.55 9.18 15.70
N ILE A 85 2.26 8.05 15.77
CA ILE A 85 1.86 6.91 16.59
C ILE A 85 1.89 7.28 18.08
N LEU A 86 2.92 7.94 18.56
CA LEU A 86 3.00 8.41 19.96
C LEU A 86 1.85 9.36 20.28
N MET A 87 1.57 10.35 19.44
CA MET A 87 0.45 11.26 19.63
C MET A 87 -0.90 10.54 19.61
N CYS A 88 -1.05 9.50 18.79
CA CYS A 88 -2.25 8.65 18.82
C CYS A 88 -2.40 7.94 20.18
N LEU A 89 -1.31 7.40 20.72
CA LEU A 89 -1.31 6.72 22.02
C LEU A 89 -1.63 7.68 23.18
N ASP A 90 -1.12 8.91 23.12
CA ASP A 90 -1.35 9.94 24.14
C ASP A 90 -2.74 10.60 24.02
N GLY A 91 -3.46 10.40 22.93
CA GLY A 91 -4.77 11.03 22.68
C GLY A 91 -4.67 12.43 22.08
N ASP A 92 -3.51 12.82 21.60
CA ASP A 92 -3.16 14.13 21.07
C ASP A 92 -3.18 14.20 19.52
N LEU A 93 -3.67 13.17 18.86
CA LEU A 93 -3.67 13.06 17.41
C LEU A 93 -4.36 14.25 16.71
N GLY A 94 -5.32 14.89 17.35
CA GLY A 94 -5.98 16.10 16.85
C GLY A 94 -5.06 17.30 16.65
N LYS A 95 -3.84 17.29 17.20
CA LYS A 95 -2.81 18.34 17.05
C LYS A 95 -1.93 18.12 15.80
N VAL A 96 -2.04 16.97 15.14
CA VAL A 96 -1.28 16.63 13.94
C VAL A 96 -2.14 16.74 12.70
N SER A 97 -1.59 17.35 11.66
CA SER A 97 -2.12 17.30 10.31
C SER A 97 -1.15 16.48 9.45
N PRO A 98 -1.51 15.27 9.01
CA PRO A 98 -0.65 14.51 8.11
C PRO A 98 -0.42 15.25 6.79
N GLU A 99 0.84 15.41 6.43
CA GLU A 99 1.27 16.01 5.17
C GLU A 99 1.89 14.95 4.27
N PHE A 100 1.61 15.05 2.97
CA PHE A 100 2.14 14.14 1.98
C PHE A 100 2.97 14.88 0.93
N ASN A 101 4.02 14.23 0.44
CA ASN A 101 4.77 14.69 -0.73
C ASN A 101 3.82 14.79 -1.93
N LYS A 102 4.01 15.83 -2.73
CA LYS A 102 3.33 15.98 -4.02
C LYS A 102 3.79 14.89 -4.97
N GLY A 103 2.94 14.57 -5.96
CA GLY A 103 3.21 13.51 -6.92
C GLY A 103 2.57 12.17 -6.53
N TYR A 104 2.95 11.14 -7.24
CA TYR A 104 2.32 9.83 -7.22
C TYR A 104 3.30 8.75 -6.78
N SER A 105 2.75 7.68 -6.24
CA SER A 105 3.45 6.43 -6.00
C SER A 105 2.64 5.27 -6.55
N THR A 106 3.31 4.30 -7.15
CA THR A 106 2.71 3.06 -7.61
C THR A 106 3.50 1.90 -7.03
N THR A 107 2.81 0.96 -6.41
CA THR A 107 3.40 -0.26 -5.86
C THR A 107 2.98 -1.45 -6.69
N VAL A 108 3.95 -2.25 -7.13
CA VAL A 108 3.73 -3.53 -7.82
C VAL A 108 4.27 -4.66 -6.96
N ILE A 109 3.44 -5.66 -6.69
CA ILE A 109 3.83 -6.84 -5.91
C ILE A 109 4.47 -7.88 -6.81
N LEU A 110 5.63 -8.39 -6.37
CA LEU A 110 6.27 -9.59 -6.91
C LEU A 110 5.88 -10.79 -6.06
N ALA A 111 5.27 -11.77 -6.68
CA ALA A 111 4.82 -13.01 -6.05
C ALA A 111 5.56 -14.21 -6.64
N SER A 112 5.64 -15.29 -5.87
CA SER A 112 6.06 -16.59 -6.35
C SER A 112 5.08 -17.09 -7.42
N ASN A 113 5.59 -17.63 -8.50
CA ASN A 113 4.75 -18.17 -9.56
C ASN A 113 3.85 -19.30 -9.01
N GLY A 114 2.57 -19.23 -9.37
CA GLY A 114 1.52 -20.12 -8.83
C GLY A 114 0.71 -19.51 -7.68
N TYR A 115 1.18 -18.43 -7.04
CA TYR A 115 0.40 -17.74 -6.01
C TYR A 115 -0.96 -17.23 -6.57
N PRO A 116 -2.09 -17.38 -5.83
CA PRO A 116 -2.22 -17.73 -4.41
C PRO A 116 -2.32 -19.24 -4.12
N GLU A 117 -2.25 -20.08 -5.14
CA GLU A 117 -2.38 -21.54 -5.01
C GLU A 117 -1.03 -22.17 -4.61
N ASN A 118 -0.61 -23.22 -5.29
CA ASN A 118 0.65 -23.89 -5.01
C ASN A 118 1.82 -23.11 -5.63
N TYR A 119 2.80 -22.74 -4.82
CA TYR A 119 4.01 -22.03 -5.26
C TYR A 119 5.26 -22.58 -4.56
N ASN A 120 6.40 -22.45 -5.23
CA ASN A 120 7.69 -22.86 -4.70
C ASN A 120 8.34 -21.73 -3.88
N LYS A 121 9.06 -22.12 -2.82
CA LYS A 121 9.92 -21.26 -2.02
C LYS A 121 11.39 -21.57 -2.26
N GLY A 122 12.30 -20.80 -1.65
CA GLY A 122 13.74 -21.04 -1.70
C GLY A 122 14.42 -20.62 -3.00
N LYS A 123 13.77 -19.77 -3.81
CA LYS A 123 14.40 -19.24 -5.03
C LYS A 123 15.20 -18.01 -4.72
N LYS A 124 16.46 -17.98 -5.17
CA LYS A 124 17.38 -16.83 -4.99
C LYS A 124 16.85 -15.60 -5.71
N ILE A 125 16.96 -14.47 -5.02
CA ILE A 125 16.58 -13.15 -5.51
C ILE A 125 17.77 -12.24 -5.37
N SER A 126 18.09 -11.47 -6.40
CA SER A 126 19.19 -10.50 -6.40
C SER A 126 18.81 -9.18 -7.05
N ASN A 127 19.70 -8.19 -6.98
CA ASN A 127 19.45 -6.81 -7.39
C ASN A 127 18.31 -6.14 -6.60
N ILE A 128 18.23 -6.44 -5.29
CA ILE A 128 17.27 -5.81 -4.38
C ILE A 128 17.95 -4.58 -3.79
N TYR A 129 17.65 -3.40 -4.32
CA TYR A 129 18.18 -2.13 -3.84
C TYR A 129 17.19 -1.00 -4.11
N ASP A 130 17.24 0.02 -3.26
CA ASP A 130 16.53 1.27 -3.44
C ASP A 130 17.30 2.22 -4.36
N ASP A 131 16.57 3.06 -5.07
CA ASP A 131 17.16 4.17 -5.81
C ASP A 131 16.37 5.47 -5.58
N LYS A 132 16.78 6.55 -6.26
CA LYS A 132 16.16 7.88 -6.09
C LYS A 132 14.66 7.88 -6.38
N ASN A 133 14.19 7.04 -7.28
CA ASN A 133 12.82 7.05 -7.79
C ASN A 133 12.03 5.79 -7.42
N SER A 134 12.63 4.86 -6.68
CA SER A 134 11.95 3.63 -6.29
C SER A 134 12.50 3.00 -5.02
N LEU A 135 11.60 2.33 -4.28
CA LEU A 135 11.91 1.55 -3.08
C LEU A 135 11.49 0.10 -3.28
N VAL A 136 12.20 -0.81 -2.61
CA VAL A 136 11.85 -2.24 -2.58
C VAL A 136 11.58 -2.68 -1.14
N PHE A 137 10.37 -3.10 -0.87
CA PHE A 137 9.96 -3.62 0.43
C PHE A 137 10.00 -5.13 0.45
N HIS A 138 10.64 -5.69 1.46
CA HIS A 138 10.64 -7.13 1.73
C HIS A 138 9.31 -7.54 2.41
N ALA A 139 8.74 -8.65 1.94
CA ALA A 139 7.58 -9.32 2.54
C ALA A 139 7.92 -10.79 2.80
N GLY A 140 7.65 -11.67 1.85
CA GLY A 140 7.93 -13.10 1.97
C GLY A 140 9.37 -13.46 1.56
N THR A 141 10.36 -12.85 2.16
CA THR A 141 11.79 -13.16 1.95
C THR A 141 12.43 -13.72 3.24
N LYS A 142 13.53 -14.41 3.11
CA LYS A 142 14.44 -14.78 4.21
C LYS A 142 15.89 -14.83 3.72
N PHE A 143 16.83 -14.77 4.64
CA PHE A 143 18.23 -15.09 4.37
C PHE A 143 18.46 -16.61 4.39
N GLU A 144 19.31 -17.09 3.49
CA GLU A 144 19.87 -18.43 3.47
C GLU A 144 21.36 -18.29 3.17
N GLY A 145 22.17 -18.33 4.25
CA GLY A 145 23.55 -17.86 4.18
C GLY A 145 23.59 -16.35 3.87
N GLU A 146 24.30 -15.97 2.81
CA GLU A 146 24.38 -14.59 2.32
C GLU A 146 23.30 -14.26 1.28
N ASP A 147 22.56 -15.26 0.83
CA ASP A 147 21.58 -15.09 -0.22
C ASP A 147 20.20 -14.71 0.35
N ILE A 148 19.49 -13.82 -0.36
CA ILE A 148 18.07 -13.55 -0.14
C ILE A 148 17.28 -14.51 -1.01
N ILE A 149 16.35 -15.25 -0.39
CA ILE A 149 15.50 -16.20 -1.09
C ILE A 149 14.01 -15.95 -0.84
N SER A 150 13.16 -16.43 -1.75
CA SER A 150 11.71 -16.38 -1.60
C SER A 150 11.25 -17.34 -0.49
N ASN A 151 10.36 -16.85 0.40
CA ASN A 151 9.79 -17.63 1.52
C ASN A 151 8.29 -17.37 1.73
N GLY A 152 7.61 -16.85 0.72
CA GLY A 152 6.18 -16.53 0.78
C GLY A 152 5.51 -16.51 -0.59
N GLY A 153 4.21 -16.29 -0.62
CA GLY A 153 3.46 -16.08 -1.84
C GLY A 153 3.75 -14.69 -2.44
N ARG A 154 3.42 -13.62 -1.71
CA ARG A 154 3.87 -12.25 -2.03
C ARG A 154 5.22 -12.05 -1.36
N VAL A 155 6.23 -11.65 -2.13
CA VAL A 155 7.64 -11.75 -1.72
C VAL A 155 8.30 -10.39 -1.63
N LEU A 156 8.10 -9.52 -2.62
CA LEU A 156 8.60 -8.15 -2.65
C LEU A 156 7.50 -7.19 -3.11
N ALA A 157 7.64 -5.93 -2.74
CA ALA A 157 6.84 -4.83 -3.27
C ALA A 157 7.78 -3.77 -3.85
N CYS A 158 7.63 -3.45 -5.14
CA CYS A 158 8.37 -2.40 -5.82
C CYS A 158 7.52 -1.15 -5.90
N THR A 159 7.92 -0.08 -5.23
CA THR A 159 7.21 1.20 -5.22
C THR A 159 8.00 2.22 -6.02
N GLY A 160 7.43 2.68 -7.12
CA GLY A 160 7.96 3.78 -7.94
C GLY A 160 7.30 5.11 -7.58
N PHE A 161 8.05 6.20 -7.69
CA PHE A 161 7.60 7.57 -7.46
C PHE A 161 7.68 8.37 -8.76
N GLY A 162 6.79 9.36 -8.91
CA GLY A 162 6.82 10.26 -10.04
C GLY A 162 6.06 11.56 -9.79
N SER A 163 6.34 12.57 -10.61
CA SER A 163 5.56 13.81 -10.65
C SER A 163 4.20 13.63 -11.32
N SER A 164 4.05 12.57 -12.10
CA SER A 164 2.81 12.10 -12.71
C SER A 164 2.58 10.62 -12.40
N LEU A 165 1.34 10.16 -12.57
CA LEU A 165 0.99 8.76 -12.41
C LEU A 165 1.76 7.86 -13.38
N ASN A 166 1.90 8.27 -14.64
CA ASN A 166 2.67 7.54 -15.65
C ASN A 166 4.12 7.33 -15.21
N GLU A 167 4.78 8.38 -14.73
CA GLU A 167 6.17 8.30 -14.25
C GLU A 167 6.30 7.35 -13.04
N ALA A 168 5.36 7.40 -12.09
CA ALA A 168 5.35 6.49 -10.96
C ALA A 168 5.16 5.02 -11.39
N ILE A 169 4.29 4.76 -12.36
CA ILE A 169 4.08 3.44 -12.95
C ILE A 169 5.37 2.95 -13.65
N GLU A 170 5.95 3.78 -14.51
CA GLU A 170 7.20 3.45 -15.22
C GLU A 170 8.33 3.12 -14.25
N ASN A 171 8.53 3.93 -13.20
CA ASN A 171 9.55 3.70 -12.20
C ASN A 171 9.34 2.41 -11.40
N SER A 172 8.09 2.07 -11.06
CA SER A 172 7.81 0.81 -10.38
C SER A 172 8.07 -0.41 -11.25
N TYR A 173 7.65 -0.39 -12.52
CA TYR A 173 7.90 -1.51 -13.45
C TYR A 173 9.39 -1.61 -13.85
N ARG A 174 10.10 -0.50 -14.02
CA ARG A 174 11.55 -0.50 -14.19
C ARG A 174 12.22 -1.25 -13.03
N LYS A 175 11.84 -0.93 -11.78
CA LYS A 175 12.37 -1.62 -10.59
C LYS A 175 12.02 -3.10 -10.57
N VAL A 176 10.81 -3.48 -10.97
CA VAL A 176 10.41 -4.88 -11.14
C VAL A 176 11.32 -5.62 -12.12
N ASP A 177 11.66 -4.99 -13.25
CA ASP A 177 12.49 -5.62 -14.29
C ASP A 177 13.94 -5.78 -13.84
N GLU A 178 14.49 -4.83 -13.04
CA GLU A 178 15.84 -4.88 -12.49
C GLU A 178 16.06 -6.03 -11.49
N ILE A 179 15.01 -6.45 -10.77
CA ILE A 179 15.09 -7.56 -9.80
C ILE A 179 15.26 -8.88 -10.53
N LEU A 180 16.35 -9.59 -10.24
CA LEU A 180 16.64 -10.89 -10.81
C LEU A 180 16.06 -12.01 -9.95
N TRP A 181 14.98 -12.56 -10.43
CA TRP A 181 14.27 -13.68 -9.81
C TRP A 181 13.51 -14.47 -10.89
N THR A 182 13.95 -15.67 -11.20
CA THR A 182 13.46 -16.47 -12.34
C THR A 182 12.01 -16.91 -12.21
N ASP A 183 11.49 -16.96 -11.00
CA ASP A 183 10.16 -17.48 -10.67
C ASP A 183 9.18 -16.37 -10.28
N LYS A 184 9.52 -15.10 -10.59
CA LYS A 184 8.67 -13.97 -10.25
C LYS A 184 7.43 -13.89 -11.11
N TYR A 185 6.30 -13.69 -10.46
CA TYR A 185 5.04 -13.31 -11.10
C TYR A 185 4.62 -11.92 -10.62
N PHE A 186 4.09 -11.10 -11.51
CA PHE A 186 3.50 -9.80 -11.19
C PHE A 186 2.43 -9.43 -12.22
N ARG A 187 1.50 -8.57 -11.84
CA ARG A 187 0.52 -7.98 -12.77
C ARG A 187 1.19 -6.88 -13.59
N LYS A 188 0.87 -6.83 -14.90
CA LYS A 188 1.41 -5.85 -15.85
C LYS A 188 0.49 -4.64 -16.07
N ASP A 189 -0.60 -4.57 -15.33
CA ASP A 189 -1.70 -3.61 -15.54
C ASP A 189 -1.98 -2.71 -14.32
N ILE A 190 -1.12 -2.75 -13.27
CA ILE A 190 -1.33 -1.90 -12.08
C ILE A 190 -1.27 -0.43 -12.46
N GLY A 191 -2.36 0.30 -12.13
CA GLY A 191 -2.52 1.73 -12.37
C GLY A 191 -2.85 2.11 -13.82
N LYS A 192 -2.87 1.16 -14.77
CA LYS A 192 -3.15 1.47 -16.19
C LYS A 192 -4.61 1.81 -16.48
N ASP A 193 -5.50 1.43 -15.60
CA ASP A 193 -6.92 1.77 -15.62
C ASP A 193 -7.22 3.20 -15.10
N LEU A 194 -6.20 3.87 -14.59
CA LEU A 194 -6.28 5.23 -14.04
C LEU A 194 -5.66 6.30 -14.95
N ILE A 195 -5.18 5.91 -16.13
CA ILE A 195 -4.54 6.78 -17.13
C ILE A 195 -5.53 7.12 -18.24
#